data_b95f62ad96cfd87db9874a57c0960bde
#
_entry.id   b95f62ad96cfd87db9874a57c0960bde
#
_cell.length_a   1.000
_cell.length_b   1.000
_cell.length_c   1.000
_cell.angle_alpha   90.00
_cell.angle_beta   90.00
_cell.angle_gamma   90.00
#
_symmetry.space_group_name_H-M   'P 1'
#
loop_
_entity.id
_entity.type
_entity.pdbx_description
1 polymer ?
#
loop_
_entity_poly.entity_id
_entity_poly.type
_entity_poly.pdbx_seq_one_letter_code
_entity_poly.pdbx_strand_id
1 'polypeptide(L)'
;LWGAWLHVDVINPGTVLATPDDLTAAAWARQHLPEDALVLVNSTHWTNTARRGSDAGWWLPLLGSCAVTLPNALYIQGGRQRFDEANQLAIAVEEAFDLCAPDLLRQLASRGVTHVYVGAAGGPLTPARLDACRAYVPLYVYGPTRFYAFSPESVASR
;
A
#
# COMPACT_ATOMS: atom_id res chain seq x y z
N LEU A 1 5.89 25.39 30.00
CA LEU A 1 6.86 24.40 29.42
C LEU A 1 6.76 23.00 30.07
N TRP A 2 6.26 22.87 31.30
CA TRP A 2 6.15 21.57 31.99
C TRP A 2 5.08 20.65 31.38
N GLY A 3 3.99 21.20 30.86
CA GLY A 3 2.91 20.42 30.23
C GLY A 3 3.31 19.75 28.92
N ALA A 4 4.25 20.32 28.18
CA ALA A 4 4.72 19.72 26.92
C ALA A 4 5.57 18.44 27.15
N TRP A 5 6.28 18.36 28.26
CA TRP A 5 7.07 17.19 28.65
C TRP A 5 6.21 15.97 29.01
N LEU A 6 5.04 16.20 29.58
CA LEU A 6 4.09 15.13 29.94
C LEU A 6 3.37 14.54 28.72
N HIS A 7 3.47 15.19 27.56
CA HIS A 7 2.82 14.71 26.32
C HIS A 7 3.79 13.98 25.36
N VAL A 8 5.08 13.91 25.67
CA VAL A 8 6.07 13.21 24.82
C VAL A 8 5.76 11.71 24.77
N ASP A 9 5.24 11.13 25.84
CA ASP A 9 4.89 9.71 25.93
C ASP A 9 3.46 9.40 25.41
N VAL A 10 2.71 10.43 24.97
CA VAL A 10 1.34 10.23 24.41
C VAL A 10 1.36 9.80 22.96
N ILE A 11 2.48 10.00 22.25
CA ILE A 11 2.63 9.50 20.89
C ILE A 11 2.88 8.00 20.96
N ASN A 12 1.84 7.22 20.69
CA ASN A 12 2.01 5.77 20.53
C ASN A 12 2.83 5.49 19.25
N PRO A 13 4.06 4.97 19.34
CA PRO A 13 4.89 4.67 18.17
C PRO A 13 4.20 3.76 17.14
N GLY A 14 3.29 2.90 17.59
CA GLY A 14 2.49 2.04 16.71
C GLY A 14 1.46 2.78 15.83
N THR A 15 1.23 4.08 16.09
CA THR A 15 0.37 4.93 15.23
C THR A 15 1.16 5.73 14.20
N VAL A 16 2.50 5.71 14.27
CA VAL A 16 3.37 6.37 13.30
C VAL A 16 3.45 5.47 12.06
N LEU A 17 2.67 5.81 11.03
CA LEU A 17 2.61 5.04 9.79
C LEU A 17 3.67 5.47 8.76
N ALA A 18 4.22 6.67 8.90
CA ALA A 18 5.22 7.21 7.97
C ALA A 18 6.52 7.56 8.70
N THR A 19 7.63 7.06 8.19
CA THR A 19 8.99 7.34 8.64
C THR A 19 9.70 8.31 7.68
N PRO A 20 10.89 8.85 8.01
CA PRO A 20 11.68 9.63 7.04
C PRO A 20 11.99 8.90 5.73
N ASP A 21 12.18 7.57 5.78
CA ASP A 21 12.42 6.74 4.59
C ASP A 21 11.17 6.72 3.69
N ASP A 22 9.98 6.64 4.29
CA ASP A 22 8.71 6.70 3.56
C ASP A 22 8.51 8.06 2.88
N LEU A 23 8.90 9.17 3.53
CA LEU A 23 8.84 10.50 2.94
C LEU A 23 9.76 10.61 1.73
N THR A 24 10.96 10.03 1.82
CA THR A 24 11.91 9.96 0.71
C THR A 24 11.35 9.13 -0.45
N ALA A 25 10.74 7.99 -0.15
CA ALA A 25 10.08 7.14 -1.13
C ALA A 25 8.88 7.83 -1.81
N ALA A 26 8.07 8.58 -1.05
CA ALA A 26 6.96 9.35 -1.60
C ALA A 26 7.43 10.49 -2.52
N ALA A 27 8.55 11.16 -2.17
CA ALA A 27 9.16 12.17 -3.03
C ALA A 27 9.68 11.56 -4.35
N TRP A 28 10.26 10.36 -4.30
CA TRP A 28 10.64 9.60 -5.49
C TRP A 28 9.41 9.26 -6.35
N ALA A 29 8.34 8.75 -5.74
CA ALA A 29 7.11 8.39 -6.43
C ALA A 29 6.55 9.57 -7.23
N ARG A 30 6.48 10.76 -6.64
CA ARG A 30 5.99 11.98 -7.28
C ARG A 30 6.79 12.38 -8.53
N GLN A 31 8.07 12.00 -8.61
CA GLN A 31 8.96 12.35 -9.71
C GLN A 31 9.01 11.27 -10.81
N HIS A 32 8.69 10.03 -10.49
CA HIS A 32 8.98 8.88 -11.36
C HIS A 32 7.75 8.05 -11.73
N LEU A 33 6.69 8.06 -10.91
CA LEU A 33 5.48 7.34 -11.25
C LEU A 33 4.62 8.13 -12.25
N PRO A 34 3.95 7.47 -13.19
CA PRO A 34 3.01 8.12 -14.09
C PRO A 34 1.80 8.67 -13.31
N GLU A 35 1.16 9.72 -13.86
CA GLU A 35 0.03 10.39 -13.21
C GLU A 35 -1.18 9.48 -12.99
N ASP A 36 -1.35 8.47 -13.84
CA ASP A 36 -2.40 7.46 -13.77
C ASP A 36 -2.01 6.23 -12.95
N ALA A 37 -0.87 6.26 -12.25
CA ALA A 37 -0.44 5.15 -11.41
C ALA A 37 -1.46 4.86 -10.31
N LEU A 38 -1.93 3.59 -10.27
CA LEU A 38 -2.69 3.04 -9.15
C LEU A 38 -1.79 2.12 -8.34
N VAL A 39 -1.51 2.52 -7.10
CA VAL A 39 -0.54 1.85 -6.23
C VAL A 39 -1.28 0.95 -5.24
N LEU A 40 -0.98 -0.35 -5.26
CA LEU A 40 -1.38 -1.29 -4.22
C LEU A 40 -0.59 -0.99 -2.94
N VAL A 41 -1.28 -0.86 -1.82
CA VAL A 41 -0.70 -0.50 -0.53
C VAL A 41 -1.05 -1.51 0.56
N ASN A 42 -0.22 -1.58 1.58
CA ASN A 42 -0.46 -2.40 2.76
C ASN A 42 -1.71 -1.97 3.53
N SER A 43 -2.45 -2.95 4.00
CA SER A 43 -3.67 -2.74 4.78
C SER A 43 -3.74 -3.65 5.99
N THR A 44 -4.61 -3.29 6.91
CA THR A 44 -4.91 -4.07 8.11
C THR A 44 -6.37 -3.86 8.53
N HIS A 45 -6.87 -4.75 9.33
CA HIS A 45 -8.17 -4.62 9.98
C HIS A 45 -8.29 -3.32 10.76
N TRP A 46 -9.37 -2.61 10.57
CA TRP A 46 -9.70 -1.44 11.38
C TRP A 46 -10.97 -1.63 12.21
N THR A 47 -12.03 -2.10 11.55
CA THR A 47 -13.29 -2.48 12.18
C THR A 47 -13.74 -3.82 11.60
N ASN A 48 -14.81 -4.40 12.13
CA ASN A 48 -15.33 -5.68 11.62
C ASN A 48 -15.60 -5.70 10.10
N THR A 49 -15.79 -4.52 9.49
CA THR A 49 -16.15 -4.39 8.08
C THR A 49 -15.20 -3.53 7.25
N ALA A 50 -14.27 -2.81 7.88
CA ALA A 50 -13.41 -1.86 7.18
C ALA A 50 -11.93 -2.17 7.35
N ARG A 51 -11.15 -1.85 6.31
CA ARG A 51 -9.69 -1.89 6.27
C ARG A 51 -9.10 -0.48 6.36
N ARG A 52 -7.90 -0.36 6.88
CA ARG A 52 -7.09 0.86 6.86
C ARG A 52 -5.68 0.55 6.38
N GLY A 53 -4.97 1.57 5.92
CA GLY A 53 -3.55 1.42 5.65
C GLY A 53 -2.76 1.06 6.90
N SER A 54 -1.80 0.15 6.78
CA SER A 54 -0.91 -0.27 7.87
C SER A 54 0.46 0.40 7.82
N ASP A 55 0.79 1.05 6.70
CA ASP A 55 2.04 1.78 6.48
C ASP A 55 1.81 3.14 5.82
N ALA A 56 2.89 3.80 5.42
CA ALA A 56 2.85 5.11 4.76
C ALA A 56 2.18 5.10 3.37
N GLY A 57 1.90 3.95 2.78
CA GLY A 57 1.15 3.82 1.54
C GLY A 57 -0.19 4.55 1.59
N TRP A 58 -0.80 4.61 2.76
CA TRP A 58 -2.06 5.31 2.97
C TRP A 58 -1.97 6.84 2.75
N TRP A 59 -0.77 7.39 2.85
CA TRP A 59 -0.47 8.82 2.69
C TRP A 59 0.05 9.18 1.30
N LEU A 60 0.27 8.20 0.42
CA LEU A 60 0.79 8.43 -0.93
C LEU A 60 -0.06 9.40 -1.77
N PRO A 61 -1.41 9.44 -1.68
CA PRO A 61 -2.18 10.43 -2.40
C PRO A 61 -1.82 11.87 -2.04
N LEU A 62 -1.44 12.11 -0.79
CA LEU A 62 -1.02 13.42 -0.31
C LEU A 62 0.47 13.69 -0.55
N LEU A 63 1.33 12.70 -0.30
CA LEU A 63 2.77 12.87 -0.27
C LEU A 63 3.43 12.56 -1.62
N GLY A 64 2.91 11.57 -2.34
CA GLY A 64 3.46 11.04 -3.59
C GLY A 64 2.68 11.43 -4.85
N SER A 65 1.53 12.10 -4.70
CA SER A 65 0.64 12.51 -5.81
C SER A 65 0.16 11.35 -6.71
N CYS A 66 -0.02 10.14 -6.16
CA CYS A 66 -0.50 8.97 -6.88
C CYS A 66 -1.76 8.37 -6.22
N ALA A 67 -2.60 7.71 -7.03
CA ALA A 67 -3.76 7.00 -6.53
C ALA A 67 -3.35 5.71 -5.80
N VAL A 68 -4.15 5.30 -4.81
CA VAL A 68 -3.92 4.06 -4.05
C VAL A 68 -5.16 3.19 -4.02
N THR A 69 -4.97 1.88 -3.89
CA THR A 69 -6.05 0.89 -3.86
C THR A 69 -6.92 0.99 -2.61
N LEU A 70 -6.35 1.43 -1.49
CA LEU A 70 -7.07 1.69 -0.25
C LEU A 70 -6.92 3.17 0.11
N PRO A 71 -7.90 4.02 -0.25
CA PRO A 71 -7.87 5.44 0.10
C PRO A 71 -7.91 5.67 1.60
N ASN A 72 -7.67 6.90 2.00
CA ASN A 72 -7.78 7.32 3.39
C ASN A 72 -9.22 7.05 3.93
N ALA A 73 -9.40 6.99 5.25
CA ALA A 73 -10.61 6.58 5.97
C ALA A 73 -11.94 7.19 5.46
N LEU A 74 -11.88 8.33 4.76
CA LEU A 74 -13.06 8.97 4.17
C LEU A 74 -13.72 8.13 3.05
N TYR A 75 -13.06 7.11 2.53
CA TYR A 75 -13.67 6.20 1.56
C TYR A 75 -14.93 5.51 2.11
N ILE A 76 -15.04 5.37 3.43
CA ILE A 76 -16.24 4.85 4.12
C ILE A 76 -17.47 5.71 3.82
N GLN A 77 -17.28 7.01 3.57
CA GLN A 77 -18.34 7.96 3.23
C GLN A 77 -18.63 8.04 1.72
N GLY A 78 -17.79 7.40 0.89
CA GLY A 78 -17.86 7.45 -0.58
C GLY A 78 -18.94 6.63 -1.23
N GLY A 79 -19.87 6.05 -0.46
CA GLY A 79 -20.93 5.16 -0.93
C GLY A 79 -20.52 3.69 -0.90
N ARG A 80 -21.55 2.82 -0.84
CA ARG A 80 -21.38 1.38 -0.59
C ARG A 80 -20.49 0.69 -1.64
N GLN A 81 -20.65 1.03 -2.90
CA GLN A 81 -19.89 0.40 -3.97
C GLN A 81 -18.37 0.63 -3.80
N ARG A 82 -17.93 1.89 -3.60
CA ARG A 82 -16.51 2.21 -3.38
C ARG A 82 -15.96 1.58 -2.12
N PHE A 83 -16.79 1.54 -1.08
CA PHE A 83 -16.42 0.88 0.17
C PHE A 83 -16.17 -0.61 -0.05
N ASP A 84 -17.13 -1.31 -0.70
CA ASP A 84 -17.03 -2.74 -0.95
C ASP A 84 -15.83 -3.07 -1.85
N GLU A 85 -15.62 -2.28 -2.91
CA GLU A 85 -14.52 -2.48 -3.86
C GLU A 85 -13.13 -2.35 -3.20
N ALA A 86 -12.93 -1.30 -2.40
CA ALA A 86 -11.66 -1.09 -1.70
C ALA A 86 -11.38 -2.19 -0.66
N ASN A 87 -12.40 -2.58 0.11
CA ASN A 87 -12.24 -3.61 1.11
C ASN A 87 -12.03 -5.00 0.52
N GLN A 88 -12.78 -5.37 -0.54
CA GLN A 88 -12.63 -6.67 -1.20
C GLN A 88 -11.21 -6.89 -1.70
N LEU A 89 -10.61 -5.88 -2.32
CA LEU A 89 -9.23 -5.99 -2.80
C LEU A 89 -8.23 -6.10 -1.64
N ALA A 90 -8.40 -5.28 -0.60
CA ALA A 90 -7.56 -5.33 0.59
C ALA A 90 -7.63 -6.69 1.29
N ILE A 91 -8.85 -7.24 1.46
CA ILE A 91 -9.07 -8.58 2.03
C ILE A 91 -8.40 -9.65 1.17
N ALA A 92 -8.61 -9.62 -0.15
CA ALA A 92 -8.01 -10.60 -1.05
C ALA A 92 -6.47 -10.64 -0.94
N VAL A 93 -5.83 -9.49 -0.77
CA VAL A 93 -4.38 -9.38 -0.57
C VAL A 93 -3.95 -9.86 0.82
N GLU A 94 -4.71 -9.51 1.87
CA GLU A 94 -4.43 -9.93 3.25
C GLU A 94 -4.52 -11.44 3.41
N GLU A 95 -5.53 -12.07 2.82
CA GLU A 95 -5.82 -13.50 2.92
C GLU A 95 -5.02 -14.34 1.92
N ALA A 96 -4.40 -13.73 0.92
CA ALA A 96 -3.61 -14.44 -0.07
C ALA A 96 -2.43 -15.17 0.58
N PHE A 97 -2.40 -16.49 0.47
CA PHE A 97 -1.23 -17.28 0.83
C PHE A 97 -0.07 -17.00 -0.13
N ASP A 98 -0.37 -16.90 -1.41
CA ASP A 98 0.57 -16.63 -2.50
C ASP A 98 0.16 -15.39 -3.27
N LEU A 99 1.02 -14.34 -3.26
CA LEU A 99 0.80 -13.12 -4.03
C LEU A 99 0.98 -13.34 -5.55
N CYS A 100 1.50 -14.50 -5.97
CA CYS A 100 1.64 -14.90 -7.37
C CYS A 100 0.44 -15.71 -7.89
N ALA A 101 -0.57 -15.95 -7.03
CA ALA A 101 -1.75 -16.69 -7.44
C ALA A 101 -2.44 -16.05 -8.66
N PRO A 102 -2.71 -16.80 -9.75
CA PRO A 102 -3.24 -16.24 -11.00
C PRO A 102 -4.55 -15.46 -10.80
N ASP A 103 -5.40 -15.90 -9.87
CA ASP A 103 -6.67 -15.23 -9.56
C ASP A 103 -6.46 -13.86 -8.94
N LEU A 104 -5.52 -13.74 -8.00
CA LEU A 104 -5.16 -12.47 -7.39
C LEU A 104 -4.54 -11.53 -8.44
N LEU A 105 -3.60 -12.03 -9.25
CA LEU A 105 -2.98 -11.22 -10.30
C LEU A 105 -4.01 -10.68 -11.30
N ARG A 106 -4.98 -11.53 -11.72
CA ARG A 106 -6.10 -11.09 -12.57
C ARG A 106 -6.97 -10.04 -11.88
N GLN A 107 -7.25 -10.20 -10.59
CA GLN A 107 -8.03 -9.24 -9.82
C GLN A 107 -7.31 -7.90 -9.72
N LEU A 108 -6.01 -7.88 -9.41
CA LEU A 108 -5.20 -6.67 -9.39
C LEU A 108 -5.18 -5.97 -10.75
N ALA A 109 -4.96 -6.72 -11.83
CA ALA A 109 -4.96 -6.21 -13.19
C ALA A 109 -6.32 -5.62 -13.59
N SER A 110 -7.43 -6.32 -13.29
CA SER A 110 -8.78 -5.85 -13.61
C SER A 110 -9.17 -4.56 -12.86
N ARG A 111 -8.51 -4.27 -11.74
CA ARG A 111 -8.66 -3.04 -10.96
C ARG A 111 -7.72 -1.93 -11.42
N GLY A 112 -6.87 -2.17 -12.42
CA GLY A 112 -5.94 -1.20 -12.95
C GLY A 112 -4.71 -0.96 -12.06
N VAL A 113 -4.38 -1.89 -11.16
CA VAL A 113 -3.14 -1.78 -10.36
C VAL A 113 -1.94 -1.78 -11.30
N THR A 114 -1.06 -0.82 -11.13
CA THR A 114 0.16 -0.66 -11.93
C THR A 114 1.43 -0.79 -11.08
N HIS A 115 1.33 -0.45 -9.81
CA HIS A 115 2.47 -0.43 -8.90
C HIS A 115 2.10 -1.00 -7.53
N VAL A 116 3.13 -1.36 -6.76
CA VAL A 116 2.99 -1.80 -5.36
C VAL A 116 3.95 -1.01 -4.50
N TYR A 117 3.49 -0.57 -3.34
CA TYR A 117 4.31 0.08 -2.34
C TYR A 117 4.39 -0.74 -1.06
N VAL A 118 5.59 -0.84 -0.50
CA VAL A 118 5.84 -1.41 0.82
C VAL A 118 6.53 -0.34 1.66
N GLY A 119 5.86 0.11 2.70
CA GLY A 119 6.37 1.10 3.63
C GLY A 119 7.14 0.49 4.80
N ALA A 120 7.83 1.34 5.57
CA ALA A 120 8.66 0.92 6.69
C ALA A 120 7.91 0.18 7.80
N ALA A 121 6.65 0.54 8.06
CA ALA A 121 5.82 -0.13 9.05
C ALA A 121 5.35 -1.53 8.60
N GLY A 122 5.36 -1.79 7.29
CA GLY A 122 5.03 -3.10 6.70
C GLY A 122 3.54 -3.46 6.74
N GLY A 123 3.28 -4.74 6.46
CA GLY A 123 1.93 -5.30 6.38
C GLY A 123 1.94 -6.64 5.64
N PRO A 124 0.80 -7.07 5.08
CA PRO A 124 0.69 -8.30 4.28
C PRO A 124 1.61 -8.35 3.06
N LEU A 125 1.84 -7.19 2.43
CA LEU A 125 2.81 -7.05 1.35
C LEU A 125 4.21 -6.91 1.98
N THR A 126 5.04 -7.91 1.80
CA THR A 126 6.43 -7.87 2.24
C THR A 126 7.37 -8.01 1.05
N PRO A 127 8.58 -7.43 1.09
CA PRO A 127 9.56 -7.61 0.02
C PRO A 127 9.77 -9.09 -0.32
N ALA A 128 9.94 -9.95 0.68
CA ALA A 128 10.19 -11.37 0.47
C ALA A 128 9.04 -12.08 -0.32
N ARG A 129 7.79 -11.70 -0.09
CA ARG A 129 6.65 -12.26 -0.83
C ARG A 129 6.54 -11.72 -2.25
N LEU A 130 6.86 -10.44 -2.44
CA LEU A 130 6.81 -9.80 -3.75
C LEU A 130 7.98 -10.25 -4.63
N ASP A 131 9.20 -10.31 -4.09
CA ASP A 131 10.40 -10.74 -4.80
C ASP A 131 10.32 -12.21 -5.26
N ALA A 132 9.51 -13.03 -4.60
CA ALA A 132 9.24 -14.41 -5.00
C ALA A 132 8.38 -14.52 -6.27
N CYS A 133 7.76 -13.42 -6.74
CA CYS A 133 6.85 -13.41 -7.88
C CYS A 133 7.33 -12.48 -8.99
N ARG A 134 7.48 -13.00 -10.21
CA ARG A 134 7.93 -12.23 -11.38
C ARG A 134 6.97 -11.13 -11.83
N ALA A 135 5.72 -11.15 -11.36
CA ALA A 135 4.76 -10.08 -11.65
C ALA A 135 5.13 -8.75 -10.97
N TYR A 136 6.01 -8.79 -9.98
CA TYR A 136 6.44 -7.60 -9.23
C TYR A 136 7.93 -7.34 -9.49
N VAL A 137 8.22 -6.24 -10.18
CA VAL A 137 9.59 -5.85 -10.54
C VAL A 137 10.01 -4.66 -9.69
N PRO A 138 11.07 -4.77 -8.87
CA PRO A 138 11.49 -3.66 -8.02
C PRO A 138 11.96 -2.47 -8.87
N LEU A 139 11.41 -1.29 -8.57
CA LEU A 139 11.77 -0.01 -9.21
C LEU A 139 12.58 0.88 -8.29
N TYR A 140 12.28 0.83 -6.99
CA TYR A 140 12.89 1.67 -5.98
C TYR A 140 13.11 0.90 -4.69
N VAL A 141 14.28 1.08 -4.10
CA VAL A 141 14.71 0.44 -2.86
C VAL A 141 15.46 1.48 -2.02
N TYR A 142 14.93 1.81 -0.85
CA TYR A 142 15.59 2.70 0.09
C TYR A 142 15.24 2.32 1.54
N GLY A 143 16.23 1.95 2.32
CA GLY A 143 15.98 1.40 3.66
C GLY A 143 14.99 0.23 3.62
N PRO A 144 13.95 0.24 4.44
CA PRO A 144 12.88 -0.77 4.43
C PRO A 144 11.85 -0.55 3.31
N THR A 145 11.82 0.65 2.68
CA THR A 145 10.78 1.02 1.71
C THR A 145 11.07 0.49 0.31
N ARG A 146 10.02 0.11 -0.43
CA ARG A 146 10.10 -0.42 -1.79
C ARG A 146 8.95 0.10 -2.65
N PHE A 147 9.25 0.34 -3.94
CA PHE A 147 8.25 0.37 -5.00
C PHE A 147 8.53 -0.72 -6.01
N TYR A 148 7.46 -1.34 -6.50
CA TYR A 148 7.50 -2.35 -7.56
C TYR A 148 6.59 -1.91 -8.71
N ALA A 149 7.01 -2.19 -9.94
CA ALA A 149 6.07 -2.25 -11.06
C ALA A 149 5.28 -3.55 -10.97
N PHE A 150 4.00 -3.51 -11.28
CA PHE A 150 3.15 -4.68 -11.39
C PHE A 150 2.90 -4.99 -12.87
N SER A 151 3.31 -6.18 -13.31
CA SER A 151 3.15 -6.67 -14.68
C SER A 151 2.66 -8.12 -14.67
N PRO A 152 1.34 -8.34 -14.71
CA PRO A 152 0.76 -9.70 -14.65
C PRO A 152 1.12 -10.56 -15.88
N GLU A 153 1.43 -9.95 -17.03
CA GLU A 153 1.77 -10.65 -18.27
C GLU A 153 3.09 -11.45 -18.16
N SER A 154 3.98 -11.04 -17.27
CA SER A 154 5.25 -11.74 -17.04
C SER A 154 5.09 -13.16 -16.49
N VAL A 155 3.90 -13.52 -16.02
CA VAL A 155 3.56 -14.85 -15.48
C VAL A 155 2.81 -15.70 -16.50
N ALA A 156 2.13 -15.11 -17.50
CA ALA A 156 1.33 -15.82 -18.51
C ALA A 156 2.16 -16.47 -19.64
N SER A 157 3.47 -16.20 -19.71
CA SER A 157 4.36 -16.64 -20.81
C SER A 157 4.99 -18.01 -20.56
N ARG A 158 4.21 -19.00 -20.10
CA ARG A 158 4.63 -20.41 -20.05
C ARG A 158 3.57 -21.34 -20.56
#